data_667b3ac80f8b5ad2eb01831e5b6d09a2
#
_entry.id   667b3ac80f8b5ad2eb01831e5b6d09a2
#
_cell.length_a   1.000
_cell.length_b   1.000
_cell.length_c   1.000
_cell.angle_alpha   90.00
_cell.angle_beta   90.00
_cell.angle_gamma   90.00
#
_symmetry.space_group_name_H-M   'P 1'
#
loop_
_entity.id
_entity.type
_entity.pdbx_description
1 polymer ?
#
loop_
_entity_poly.entity_id
_entity_poly.type
_entity_poly.pdbx_seq_one_letter_code
_entity_poly.pdbx_strand_id
1 'polypeptide(L)'
;MEEKLTLLDLQEKIKRGIEGAVPGTVWVTAEIGELNNHYSGHCYLDLIDYKEGGRGVAAKARGVIWSNVWRMLKPYFETTSGVRLEKGLHVLLKAQVSFSPVYGLSLNILDIDPSFTVGELELRRQKTIERLKGDGCMEMNPSLQLPALPRRIAVVSAETAAGYRDFMKQLHQNENGFRFCTELFAAQMQGDDAPQSIISALERIAERSDEFDVTIIIRGGGAAMDLVCFDDYNLALNIAQFPLPVITGIGHDHDFHIADMVAHTWLKTPTAVADFFVGLFVEQEQYIMYLFQRISLTLSQKISAERQKLALLHNSMVQGAANLVSNGRRSLDMLQLRINAANPAKILGNG
;
A
#
# COMPACT_ATOMS: atom_id res chain seq x y z
N MET A 1 -31.69 39.81 -55.82
CA MET A 1 -32.89 39.64 -54.96
C MET A 1 -32.49 38.69 -53.82
N GLU A 2 -32.59 39.15 -52.59
CA GLU A 2 -32.38 38.26 -51.42
C GLU A 2 -33.51 37.25 -51.37
N GLU A 3 -33.16 35.98 -51.34
CA GLU A 3 -34.10 34.85 -51.27
C GLU A 3 -34.79 34.87 -49.90
N LYS A 4 -36.10 35.10 -49.83
CA LYS A 4 -36.85 35.00 -48.57
C LYS A 4 -37.17 33.57 -48.30
N LEU A 5 -36.56 32.99 -47.25
CA LEU A 5 -36.77 31.62 -46.80
C LEU A 5 -37.64 31.59 -45.53
N THR A 6 -38.44 30.58 -45.40
CA THR A 6 -39.04 30.27 -44.07
C THR A 6 -37.99 29.70 -43.15
N LEU A 7 -38.24 29.70 -41.83
CA LEU A 7 -37.35 29.09 -40.87
C LEU A 7 -37.13 27.62 -41.17
N LEU A 8 -38.18 26.89 -41.59
CA LEU A 8 -38.09 25.49 -41.95
C LEU A 8 -37.20 25.29 -43.18
N ASP A 9 -37.35 26.10 -44.25
CA ASP A 9 -36.52 26.00 -45.45
C ASP A 9 -35.06 26.25 -45.13
N LEU A 10 -34.77 27.21 -44.25
CA LEU A 10 -33.41 27.48 -43.78
C LEU A 10 -32.82 26.27 -43.02
N GLN A 11 -33.59 25.72 -42.09
CA GLN A 11 -33.17 24.55 -41.30
C GLN A 11 -32.94 23.31 -42.18
N GLU A 12 -33.76 23.13 -43.20
CA GLU A 12 -33.57 22.02 -44.17
C GLU A 12 -32.35 22.25 -45.06
N LYS A 13 -32.05 23.49 -45.49
CA LYS A 13 -30.82 23.82 -46.20
C LYS A 13 -29.58 23.52 -45.32
N ILE A 14 -29.62 23.89 -44.03
CA ILE A 14 -28.56 23.61 -43.06
C ILE A 14 -28.38 22.08 -42.92
N LYS A 15 -29.49 21.37 -42.75
CA LYS A 15 -29.46 19.89 -42.64
C LYS A 15 -28.75 19.26 -43.85
N ARG A 16 -29.16 19.62 -45.08
CA ARG A 16 -28.52 19.08 -46.29
C ARG A 16 -27.04 19.45 -46.39
N GLY A 17 -26.70 20.67 -45.96
CA GLY A 17 -25.30 21.12 -45.92
C GLY A 17 -24.43 20.29 -44.97
N ILE A 18 -24.93 20.06 -43.76
CA ILE A 18 -24.25 19.29 -42.73
C ILE A 18 -24.12 17.78 -43.14
N GLU A 19 -25.25 17.19 -43.56
CA GLU A 19 -25.27 15.75 -43.98
C GLU A 19 -24.44 15.52 -45.23
N GLY A 20 -24.33 16.51 -46.12
CA GLY A 20 -23.45 16.44 -47.28
C GLY A 20 -21.98 16.68 -47.00
N ALA A 21 -21.64 17.48 -45.98
CA ALA A 21 -20.26 17.78 -45.58
C ALA A 21 -19.62 16.64 -44.80
N VAL A 22 -20.41 15.89 -43.98
CA VAL A 22 -19.96 14.76 -43.18
C VAL A 22 -20.85 13.56 -43.44
N PRO A 23 -20.71 12.95 -44.61
CA PRO A 23 -21.52 11.76 -44.96
C PRO A 23 -21.05 10.51 -44.20
N GLY A 24 -22.01 9.72 -43.70
CA GLY A 24 -21.73 8.43 -43.07
C GLY A 24 -21.34 8.55 -41.60
N THR A 25 -20.42 7.70 -41.18
CA THR A 25 -19.94 7.61 -39.79
C THR A 25 -18.51 8.11 -39.68
N VAL A 26 -18.21 8.83 -38.62
CA VAL A 26 -16.87 9.33 -38.28
C VAL A 26 -16.45 8.89 -36.90
N TRP A 27 -15.15 8.73 -36.71
CA TRP A 27 -14.59 8.55 -35.37
C TRP A 27 -14.23 9.91 -34.80
N VAL A 28 -14.69 10.18 -33.57
CA VAL A 28 -14.52 11.47 -32.89
C VAL A 28 -13.97 11.21 -31.49
N THR A 29 -12.91 11.92 -31.14
CA THR A 29 -12.40 11.96 -29.77
C THR A 29 -13.11 13.08 -29.01
N ALA A 30 -13.54 12.82 -27.80
CA ALA A 30 -14.15 13.81 -26.91
C ALA A 30 -14.09 13.36 -25.45
N GLU A 31 -14.17 14.32 -24.52
CA GLU A 31 -14.42 14.03 -23.11
C GLU A 31 -15.93 14.00 -22.83
N ILE A 32 -16.37 13.08 -22.01
CA ILE A 32 -17.76 13.01 -21.54
C ILE A 32 -17.97 14.07 -20.46
N GLY A 33 -18.65 15.16 -20.77
CA GLY A 33 -18.98 16.22 -19.80
C GLY A 33 -20.13 15.84 -18.86
N GLU A 34 -21.18 15.24 -19.42
CA GLU A 34 -22.32 14.69 -18.68
C GLU A 34 -22.82 13.41 -19.36
N LEU A 35 -23.35 12.49 -18.54
CA LEU A 35 -23.96 11.24 -19.00
C LEU A 35 -25.29 11.04 -18.27
N ASN A 36 -26.39 11.08 -19.04
CA ASN A 36 -27.74 10.97 -18.51
C ASN A 36 -28.50 9.79 -19.11
N ASN A 37 -28.83 8.82 -18.26
CA ASN A 37 -29.68 7.68 -18.65
C ASN A 37 -31.15 8.10 -18.55
N HIS A 38 -31.83 8.11 -19.68
CA HIS A 38 -33.26 8.44 -19.73
C HIS A 38 -34.13 7.22 -19.44
N TYR A 39 -35.32 7.42 -18.88
CA TYR A 39 -36.29 6.34 -18.54
C TYR A 39 -36.68 5.49 -19.76
N SER A 40 -36.58 6.06 -20.98
CA SER A 40 -36.85 5.32 -22.24
C SER A 40 -35.69 4.36 -22.63
N GLY A 41 -34.62 4.28 -21.83
CA GLY A 41 -33.46 3.44 -22.07
C GLY A 41 -32.41 4.05 -23.01
N HIS A 42 -32.61 5.28 -23.50
CA HIS A 42 -31.60 6.00 -24.27
C HIS A 42 -30.60 6.65 -23.31
N CYS A 43 -29.33 6.79 -23.77
CA CYS A 43 -28.32 7.54 -23.06
C CYS A 43 -28.01 8.84 -23.83
N TYR A 44 -28.03 9.96 -23.12
CA TYR A 44 -27.68 11.27 -23.63
C TYR A 44 -26.33 11.65 -23.04
N LEU A 45 -25.42 12.14 -23.91
CA LEU A 45 -24.07 12.54 -23.57
C LEU A 45 -23.87 14.00 -23.95
N ASP A 46 -23.24 14.77 -23.07
CA ASP A 46 -22.60 16.02 -23.43
C ASP A 46 -21.13 15.73 -23.71
N LEU A 47 -20.70 15.92 -24.94
CA LEU A 47 -19.34 15.72 -25.40
C LEU A 47 -18.62 17.06 -25.45
N ILE A 48 -17.44 17.13 -24.86
CA ILE A 48 -16.67 18.35 -24.71
C ILE A 48 -15.25 18.13 -25.22
N ASP A 49 -14.73 19.13 -25.88
CA ASP A 49 -13.30 19.23 -26.22
C ASP A 49 -12.77 20.52 -25.62
N TYR A 50 -11.58 20.47 -25.01
CA TYR A 50 -10.97 21.63 -24.35
C TYR A 50 -9.87 22.23 -25.23
N LYS A 51 -9.64 23.54 -25.08
CA LYS A 51 -8.52 24.22 -25.74
C LYS A 51 -7.18 23.70 -25.22
N GLU A 52 -6.16 23.70 -26.06
CA GLU A 52 -4.78 23.45 -25.64
C GLU A 52 -4.42 24.32 -24.45
N GLY A 53 -3.98 23.69 -23.34
CA GLY A 53 -3.71 24.38 -22.07
C GLY A 53 -4.85 24.37 -21.05
N GLY A 54 -5.97 23.68 -21.31
CA GLY A 54 -7.00 23.33 -20.31
C GLY A 54 -7.91 24.51 -19.85
N ARG A 55 -7.75 25.69 -20.40
CA ARG A 55 -8.58 26.85 -20.04
C ARG A 55 -9.67 27.14 -21.09
N GLY A 56 -10.86 26.58 -20.85
CA GLY A 56 -12.09 26.84 -21.61
C GLY A 56 -12.43 25.77 -22.65
N VAL A 57 -13.73 25.64 -22.93
CA VAL A 57 -14.29 24.69 -23.88
C VAL A 57 -13.96 25.15 -25.31
N ALA A 58 -13.39 24.26 -26.11
CA ALA A 58 -13.12 24.48 -27.54
C ALA A 58 -14.31 24.08 -28.38
N ALA A 59 -14.95 22.96 -28.09
CA ALA A 59 -16.13 22.46 -28.76
C ALA A 59 -17.05 21.73 -27.77
N LYS A 60 -18.37 21.79 -28.07
CA LYS A 60 -19.39 21.03 -27.34
C LYS A 60 -20.40 20.47 -28.32
N ALA A 61 -20.76 19.19 -28.15
CA ALA A 61 -21.79 18.54 -28.94
C ALA A 61 -22.66 17.65 -28.06
N ARG A 62 -23.94 17.47 -28.43
CA ARG A 62 -24.81 16.51 -27.81
C ARG A 62 -24.67 15.16 -28.51
N GLY A 63 -24.45 14.11 -27.72
CA GLY A 63 -24.45 12.72 -28.19
C GLY A 63 -25.72 12.00 -27.73
N VAL A 64 -26.20 11.09 -28.56
CA VAL A 64 -27.33 10.20 -28.24
C VAL A 64 -26.90 8.77 -28.56
N ILE A 65 -27.07 7.88 -27.59
CA ILE A 65 -26.95 6.44 -27.79
C ILE A 65 -28.35 5.84 -27.62
N TRP A 66 -28.83 5.24 -28.70
CA TRP A 66 -30.18 4.64 -28.68
C TRP A 66 -30.20 3.39 -27.80
N SER A 67 -31.35 3.08 -27.20
CA SER A 67 -31.52 2.02 -26.21
C SER A 67 -31.07 0.64 -26.66
N ASN A 68 -31.24 0.31 -27.91
CA ASN A 68 -30.78 -0.94 -28.52
C ASN A 68 -29.23 -1.04 -28.55
N VAL A 69 -28.55 0.07 -28.88
CA VAL A 69 -27.10 0.16 -28.89
C VAL A 69 -26.57 0.26 -27.46
N TRP A 70 -27.18 1.11 -26.60
CA TRP A 70 -26.74 1.35 -25.22
C TRP A 70 -26.71 0.08 -24.39
N ARG A 71 -27.71 -0.78 -24.57
CA ARG A 71 -27.85 -2.04 -23.83
C ARG A 71 -26.69 -3.03 -24.07
N MET A 72 -26.05 -2.94 -25.24
CA MET A 72 -24.90 -3.77 -25.59
C MET A 72 -23.57 -3.02 -25.38
N LEU A 73 -23.53 -1.76 -25.77
CA LEU A 73 -22.31 -0.95 -25.80
C LEU A 73 -21.76 -0.69 -24.38
N LYS A 74 -22.63 -0.34 -23.45
CA LYS A 74 -22.21 -0.10 -22.06
C LYS A 74 -21.53 -1.31 -21.42
N PRO A 75 -22.16 -2.51 -21.34
CA PRO A 75 -21.49 -3.67 -20.76
C PRO A 75 -20.23 -4.09 -21.52
N TYR A 76 -20.23 -4.01 -22.85
CA TYR A 76 -19.07 -4.32 -23.66
C TYR A 76 -17.89 -3.39 -23.32
N PHE A 77 -18.12 -2.08 -23.33
CA PHE A 77 -17.09 -1.11 -23.00
C PHE A 77 -16.56 -1.34 -21.59
N GLU A 78 -17.44 -1.43 -20.59
CA GLU A 78 -17.06 -1.58 -19.17
C GLU A 78 -16.33 -2.89 -18.89
N THR A 79 -16.72 -3.99 -19.56
CA THR A 79 -16.02 -5.29 -19.40
C THR A 79 -14.66 -5.31 -20.09
N THR A 80 -14.54 -4.66 -21.26
CA THR A 80 -13.30 -4.68 -22.05
C THR A 80 -12.26 -3.68 -21.56
N SER A 81 -12.70 -2.46 -21.20
CA SER A 81 -11.80 -1.43 -20.69
C SER A 81 -11.50 -1.57 -19.20
N GLY A 82 -12.34 -2.29 -18.47
CA GLY A 82 -12.32 -2.28 -17.02
C GLY A 82 -12.78 -0.95 -16.41
N VAL A 83 -13.24 0.05 -17.20
CA VAL A 83 -13.60 1.41 -16.80
C VAL A 83 -15.10 1.66 -16.99
N ARG A 84 -15.79 2.29 -16.02
CA ARG A 84 -17.20 2.69 -16.20
C ARG A 84 -17.31 3.84 -17.19
N LEU A 85 -18.34 3.82 -17.98
CA LEU A 85 -18.64 4.93 -18.85
C LEU A 85 -19.32 6.06 -18.05
N GLU A 86 -18.53 7.05 -17.67
CA GLU A 86 -18.98 8.16 -16.82
C GLU A 86 -18.36 9.49 -17.25
N LYS A 87 -18.73 10.55 -16.56
CA LYS A 87 -18.21 11.90 -16.77
C LYS A 87 -16.69 11.95 -16.59
N GLY A 88 -16.00 12.83 -17.35
CA GLY A 88 -14.57 13.05 -17.28
C GLY A 88 -13.74 12.06 -18.14
N LEU A 89 -14.37 11.03 -18.70
CA LEU A 89 -13.69 10.02 -19.48
C LEU A 89 -13.42 10.50 -20.90
N HIS A 90 -12.17 10.39 -21.35
CA HIS A 90 -11.79 10.67 -22.74
C HIS A 90 -12.01 9.43 -23.60
N VAL A 91 -12.84 9.55 -24.60
CA VAL A 91 -13.34 8.42 -25.41
C VAL A 91 -13.19 8.67 -26.90
N LEU A 92 -13.01 7.58 -27.65
CA LEU A 92 -13.09 7.59 -29.11
C LEU A 92 -14.44 6.97 -29.52
N LEU A 93 -15.30 7.81 -30.10
CA LEU A 93 -16.67 7.51 -30.43
C LEU A 93 -16.84 7.35 -31.94
N LYS A 94 -17.52 6.29 -32.39
CA LYS A 94 -18.03 6.17 -33.74
C LYS A 94 -19.40 6.81 -33.79
N ALA A 95 -19.51 7.95 -34.45
CA ALA A 95 -20.72 8.74 -34.48
C ALA A 95 -21.19 9.04 -35.91
N GLN A 96 -22.49 9.18 -36.06
CA GLN A 96 -23.12 9.72 -37.26
C GLN A 96 -23.67 11.10 -36.91
N VAL A 97 -23.31 12.09 -37.70
CA VAL A 97 -23.83 13.44 -37.54
C VAL A 97 -25.27 13.48 -37.96
N SER A 98 -26.13 14.01 -37.10
CA SER A 98 -27.57 14.16 -37.36
C SER A 98 -28.00 15.59 -37.04
N PHE A 99 -28.82 16.16 -37.89
CA PHE A 99 -29.39 17.48 -37.67
C PHE A 99 -30.92 17.40 -37.71
N SER A 100 -31.54 17.85 -36.61
CA SER A 100 -33.00 17.96 -36.52
C SER A 100 -33.39 19.46 -36.65
N PRO A 101 -34.35 19.84 -37.49
CA PRO A 101 -34.88 21.20 -37.51
C PRO A 101 -35.39 21.73 -36.18
N VAL A 102 -35.79 20.82 -35.28
CA VAL A 102 -36.35 21.15 -33.95
C VAL A 102 -35.29 21.13 -32.84
N TYR A 103 -34.38 20.12 -32.87
CA TYR A 103 -33.45 19.87 -31.78
C TYR A 103 -32.00 20.29 -32.11
N GLY A 104 -31.73 20.68 -33.35
CA GLY A 104 -30.39 21.11 -33.80
C GLY A 104 -29.45 19.94 -34.09
N LEU A 105 -28.17 20.21 -33.99
CA LEU A 105 -27.08 19.26 -34.24
C LEU A 105 -26.95 18.26 -33.07
N SER A 106 -26.85 16.97 -33.40
CA SER A 106 -26.57 15.90 -32.45
C SER A 106 -25.70 14.82 -33.11
N LEU A 107 -24.97 14.08 -32.31
CA LEU A 107 -24.17 12.94 -32.72
C LEU A 107 -24.89 11.65 -32.30
N ASN A 108 -25.30 10.85 -33.28
CA ASN A 108 -25.83 9.51 -33.04
C ASN A 108 -24.66 8.55 -32.85
N ILE A 109 -24.39 8.11 -31.62
CA ILE A 109 -23.24 7.29 -31.27
C ILE A 109 -23.59 5.82 -31.53
N LEU A 110 -22.76 5.17 -32.32
CA LEU A 110 -22.95 3.79 -32.75
C LEU A 110 -21.99 2.82 -32.07
N ASP A 111 -20.80 3.32 -31.69
CA ASP A 111 -19.74 2.50 -31.07
C ASP A 111 -18.78 3.37 -30.23
N ILE A 112 -18.07 2.76 -29.30
CA ILE A 112 -17.01 3.39 -28.49
C ILE A 112 -15.83 2.43 -28.49
N ASP A 113 -14.61 2.93 -28.74
CA ASP A 113 -13.41 2.13 -28.68
C ASP A 113 -12.84 2.06 -27.24
N PRO A 114 -12.91 0.90 -26.58
CA PRO A 114 -12.37 0.74 -25.23
C PRO A 114 -10.84 0.88 -25.18
N SER A 115 -10.13 0.45 -26.24
CA SER A 115 -8.67 0.43 -26.29
C SER A 115 -8.08 1.83 -26.27
N PHE A 116 -8.76 2.78 -26.90
CA PHE A 116 -8.37 4.20 -26.86
C PHE A 116 -8.39 4.75 -25.43
N THR A 117 -9.46 4.49 -24.70
CA THR A 117 -9.60 4.98 -23.32
C THR A 117 -8.55 4.38 -22.37
N VAL A 118 -8.29 3.08 -22.47
CA VAL A 118 -7.24 2.41 -21.70
C VAL A 118 -5.86 3.00 -22.04
N GLY A 119 -5.57 3.23 -23.33
CA GLY A 119 -4.33 3.86 -23.75
C GLY A 119 -4.14 5.27 -23.21
N GLU A 120 -5.20 6.08 -23.20
CA GLU A 120 -5.17 7.44 -22.65
C GLU A 120 -4.92 7.45 -21.13
N LEU A 121 -5.57 6.56 -20.37
CA LEU A 121 -5.35 6.42 -18.93
C LEU A 121 -3.91 6.01 -18.64
N GLU A 122 -3.35 5.06 -19.37
CA GLU A 122 -1.97 4.64 -19.19
C GLU A 122 -0.98 5.76 -19.55
N LEU A 123 -1.24 6.52 -20.60
CA LEU A 123 -0.43 7.70 -20.95
C LEU A 123 -0.47 8.77 -19.85
N ARG A 124 -1.64 9.05 -19.26
CA ARG A 124 -1.77 9.97 -18.13
C ARG A 124 -0.98 9.46 -16.93
N ARG A 125 -1.11 8.18 -16.62
CA ARG A 125 -0.36 7.53 -15.54
C ARG A 125 1.15 7.64 -15.74
N GLN A 126 1.66 7.38 -16.93
CA GLN A 126 3.08 7.50 -17.23
C GLN A 126 3.58 8.95 -17.09
N LYS A 127 2.83 9.93 -17.58
CA LYS A 127 3.16 11.35 -17.40
C LYS A 127 3.21 11.75 -15.92
N THR A 128 2.29 11.23 -15.10
CA THR A 128 2.30 11.47 -13.64
C THR A 128 3.56 10.87 -13.01
N ILE A 129 3.93 9.63 -13.37
CA ILE A 129 5.15 8.98 -12.88
C ILE A 129 6.40 9.74 -13.30
N GLU A 130 6.51 10.16 -14.56
CA GLU A 130 7.65 10.95 -15.05
C GLU A 130 7.78 12.27 -14.31
N ARG A 131 6.66 12.94 -14.05
CA ARG A 131 6.64 14.18 -13.29
C ARG A 131 7.12 13.97 -11.85
N LEU A 132 6.61 12.96 -11.14
CA LEU A 132 7.02 12.62 -9.77
C LEU A 132 8.51 12.24 -9.70
N LYS A 133 9.03 11.54 -10.73
CA LYS A 133 10.47 11.25 -10.85
C LYS A 133 11.29 12.52 -11.07
N GLY A 134 10.80 13.41 -11.94
CA GLY A 134 11.44 14.70 -12.20
C GLY A 134 11.50 15.60 -10.97
N ASP A 135 10.47 15.56 -10.13
CA ASP A 135 10.39 16.30 -8.87
C ASP A 135 11.19 15.62 -7.73
N GLY A 136 11.74 14.41 -7.95
CA GLY A 136 12.53 13.68 -6.97
C GLY A 136 11.74 13.14 -5.77
N CYS A 137 10.41 13.05 -5.88
CA CYS A 137 9.54 12.72 -4.75
C CYS A 137 9.33 11.21 -4.53
N MET A 138 9.66 10.35 -5.52
CA MET A 138 9.35 8.92 -5.49
C MET A 138 9.90 8.16 -4.28
N GLU A 139 11.08 8.54 -3.80
CA GLU A 139 11.80 7.85 -2.72
C GLU A 139 11.64 8.55 -1.36
N MET A 140 10.86 9.64 -1.26
CA MET A 140 10.79 10.43 -0.02
C MET A 140 10.15 9.64 1.11
N ASN A 141 8.93 9.14 0.93
CA ASN A 141 8.25 8.36 1.96
C ASN A 141 8.84 6.95 2.13
N PRO A 142 9.24 6.22 1.06
CA PRO A 142 9.95 4.95 1.19
C PRO A 142 11.24 5.02 2.03
N SER A 143 11.94 6.15 2.04
CA SER A 143 13.18 6.35 2.81
C SER A 143 12.97 6.62 4.30
N LEU A 144 11.75 6.87 4.76
CA LEU A 144 11.44 7.07 6.16
C LEU A 144 11.68 5.79 6.96
N GLN A 145 12.05 5.93 8.23
CA GLN A 145 12.20 4.78 9.12
C GLN A 145 10.86 4.41 9.74
N LEU A 146 10.40 3.19 9.48
CA LEU A 146 9.25 2.65 10.20
C LEU A 146 9.69 2.27 11.63
N PRO A 147 8.99 2.73 12.68
CA PRO A 147 9.27 2.29 14.05
C PRO A 147 9.17 0.76 14.18
N ALA A 148 10.05 0.16 14.98
CA ALA A 148 10.06 -1.29 15.18
C ALA A 148 8.73 -1.84 15.78
N LEU A 149 8.02 -1.02 16.55
CA LEU A 149 6.74 -1.34 17.20
C LEU A 149 5.74 -0.20 17.00
N PRO A 150 5.20 -0.02 15.79
CA PRO A 150 4.23 1.05 15.51
C PRO A 150 2.89 0.69 16.15
N ARG A 151 2.52 1.39 17.21
CA ARG A 151 1.29 1.15 17.99
C ARG A 151 0.18 2.13 17.69
N ARG A 152 0.54 3.38 17.35
CA ARG A 152 -0.41 4.48 17.14
C ARG A 152 -0.59 4.66 15.63
N ILE A 153 -1.70 4.20 15.12
CA ILE A 153 -1.96 4.08 13.69
C ILE A 153 -3.06 5.06 13.30
N ALA A 154 -2.75 6.02 12.44
CA ALA A 154 -3.75 6.84 11.77
C ALA A 154 -4.30 6.09 10.55
N VAL A 155 -5.62 5.94 10.48
CA VAL A 155 -6.30 5.16 9.43
C VAL A 155 -7.09 6.10 8.53
N VAL A 156 -6.72 6.18 7.26
CA VAL A 156 -7.50 6.88 6.23
C VAL A 156 -8.35 5.86 5.48
N SER A 157 -9.66 5.96 5.66
CA SER A 157 -10.64 5.05 5.02
C SER A 157 -12.05 5.62 5.07
N ALA A 158 -12.98 4.99 4.37
CA ALA A 158 -14.40 5.27 4.57
C ALA A 158 -14.93 4.47 5.77
N GLU A 159 -15.67 5.12 6.67
CA GLU A 159 -16.21 4.50 7.89
C GLU A 159 -17.05 3.26 7.63
N THR A 160 -17.83 3.28 6.54
CA THR A 160 -18.72 2.19 6.13
C THR A 160 -18.03 1.10 5.31
N ALA A 161 -16.74 1.28 4.96
CA ALA A 161 -16.02 0.36 4.10
C ALA A 161 -15.86 -1.02 4.75
N ALA A 162 -16.12 -2.08 3.97
CA ALA A 162 -15.91 -3.46 4.41
C ALA A 162 -14.43 -3.71 4.80
N GLY A 163 -13.49 -3.23 3.96
CA GLY A 163 -12.07 -3.39 4.24
C GLY A 163 -11.59 -2.72 5.52
N TYR A 164 -12.15 -1.56 5.88
CA TYR A 164 -11.87 -0.96 7.19
C TYR A 164 -12.32 -1.86 8.34
N ARG A 165 -13.52 -2.42 8.24
CA ARG A 165 -14.04 -3.35 9.27
C ARG A 165 -13.21 -4.63 9.36
N ASP A 166 -12.80 -5.17 8.22
CA ASP A 166 -11.97 -6.38 8.16
C ASP A 166 -10.57 -6.11 8.73
N PHE A 167 -9.95 -4.97 8.41
CA PHE A 167 -8.71 -4.51 9.01
C PHE A 167 -8.82 -4.40 10.54
N MET A 168 -9.84 -3.70 11.05
CA MET A 168 -10.04 -3.51 12.50
C MET A 168 -10.26 -4.83 13.21
N LYS A 169 -11.05 -5.73 12.62
CA LYS A 169 -11.28 -7.05 13.15
C LYS A 169 -9.99 -7.86 13.24
N GLN A 170 -9.22 -7.93 12.15
CA GLN A 170 -7.96 -8.68 12.09
C GLN A 170 -6.93 -8.12 13.06
N LEU A 171 -6.81 -6.79 13.14
CA LEU A 171 -5.84 -6.12 13.98
C LEU A 171 -6.14 -6.30 15.48
N HIS A 172 -7.41 -6.16 15.89
CA HIS A 172 -7.80 -6.20 17.31
C HIS A 172 -8.13 -7.61 17.83
N GLN A 173 -8.47 -8.54 16.94
CA GLN A 173 -8.74 -9.94 17.29
C GLN A 173 -7.54 -10.86 16.99
N ASN A 174 -6.32 -10.32 17.00
CA ASN A 174 -5.11 -11.10 16.77
C ASN A 174 -4.90 -12.12 17.90
N GLU A 175 -4.48 -13.34 17.53
CA GLU A 175 -4.26 -14.46 18.45
C GLU A 175 -3.17 -14.20 19.49
N ASN A 176 -2.24 -13.29 19.21
CA ASN A 176 -1.12 -12.95 20.07
C ASN A 176 -1.47 -11.95 21.19
N GLY A 177 -2.67 -11.34 21.14
CA GLY A 177 -3.13 -10.40 22.14
C GLY A 177 -2.44 -9.03 22.11
N PHE A 178 -1.76 -8.67 21.03
CA PHE A 178 -1.16 -7.35 20.86
C PHE A 178 -2.24 -6.27 20.76
N ARG A 179 -1.97 -5.10 21.36
CA ARG A 179 -2.90 -3.98 21.37
C ARG A 179 -2.37 -2.81 20.56
N PHE A 180 -3.21 -2.32 19.67
CA PHE A 180 -2.95 -1.17 18.80
C PHE A 180 -3.93 -0.03 19.14
N CYS A 181 -3.46 1.21 19.02
CA CYS A 181 -4.28 2.41 19.10
C CYS A 181 -4.53 2.91 17.70
N THR A 182 -5.77 2.89 17.25
CA THR A 182 -6.16 3.30 15.89
C THR A 182 -7.10 4.48 15.95
N GLU A 183 -6.92 5.48 15.09
CA GLU A 183 -7.84 6.60 14.90
C GLU A 183 -8.23 6.69 13.43
N LEU A 184 -9.54 6.79 13.16
CA LEU A 184 -10.08 6.89 11.82
C LEU A 184 -10.17 8.35 11.38
N PHE A 185 -9.53 8.66 10.27
CA PHE A 185 -9.69 9.89 9.52
C PHE A 185 -10.54 9.58 8.29
N ALA A 186 -11.85 9.80 8.43
CA ALA A 186 -12.81 9.47 7.40
C ALA A 186 -12.54 10.26 6.10
N ALA A 187 -12.48 9.52 4.98
CA ALA A 187 -12.30 10.06 3.63
C ALA A 187 -13.13 9.25 2.64
N GLN A 188 -13.49 9.91 1.53
CA GLN A 188 -14.05 9.22 0.38
C GLN A 188 -12.93 8.43 -0.32
N MET A 189 -13.20 7.14 -0.61
CA MET A 189 -12.19 6.24 -1.17
C MET A 189 -12.51 5.85 -2.62
N GLN A 190 -13.42 6.56 -3.27
CA GLN A 190 -13.85 6.33 -4.66
C GLN A 190 -14.49 7.59 -5.24
N GLY A 191 -14.46 7.69 -6.59
CA GLY A 191 -15.00 8.84 -7.34
C GLY A 191 -14.01 10.00 -7.46
N ASP A 192 -14.43 11.04 -8.18
CA ASP A 192 -13.59 12.19 -8.55
C ASP A 192 -13.11 13.00 -7.34
N ASP A 193 -13.89 13.04 -6.26
CA ASP A 193 -13.57 13.79 -5.04
C ASP A 193 -12.64 13.01 -4.08
N ALA A 194 -12.37 11.73 -4.34
CA ALA A 194 -11.59 10.88 -3.46
C ALA A 194 -10.16 11.40 -3.23
N PRO A 195 -9.39 11.84 -4.24
CA PRO A 195 -8.04 12.37 -4.03
C PRO A 195 -8.04 13.54 -3.06
N GLN A 196 -8.92 14.50 -3.25
CA GLN A 196 -9.00 15.69 -2.38
C GLN A 196 -9.46 15.35 -0.97
N SER A 197 -10.39 14.40 -0.83
CA SER A 197 -10.87 13.92 0.48
C SER A 197 -9.75 13.21 1.26
N ILE A 198 -8.92 12.40 0.59
CA ILE A 198 -7.78 11.72 1.19
C ILE A 198 -6.70 12.74 1.57
N ILE A 199 -6.38 13.71 0.70
CA ILE A 199 -5.45 14.80 1.00
C ILE A 199 -5.88 15.55 2.26
N SER A 200 -7.15 15.94 2.37
CA SER A 200 -7.68 16.63 3.55
C SER A 200 -7.62 15.77 4.83
N ALA A 201 -7.71 14.44 4.70
CA ALA A 201 -7.47 13.54 5.83
C ALA A 201 -6.00 13.50 6.23
N LEU A 202 -5.09 13.43 5.24
CA LEU A 202 -3.64 13.48 5.48
C LEU A 202 -3.21 14.81 6.13
N GLU A 203 -3.75 15.95 5.70
CA GLU A 203 -3.47 17.26 6.31
C GLU A 203 -3.83 17.27 7.80
N ARG A 204 -5.01 16.76 8.17
CA ARG A 204 -5.44 16.64 9.58
C ARG A 204 -4.53 15.72 10.40
N ILE A 205 -3.99 14.65 9.79
CA ILE A 205 -3.02 13.78 10.45
C ILE A 205 -1.68 14.49 10.60
N ALA A 206 -1.24 15.24 9.58
CA ALA A 206 0.02 15.98 9.61
C ALA A 206 0.08 17.03 10.73
N GLU A 207 -1.05 17.70 11.02
CA GLU A 207 -1.19 18.64 12.16
C GLU A 207 -0.97 17.97 13.52
N ARG A 208 -1.15 16.65 13.59
CA ARG A 208 -1.03 15.83 14.80
C ARG A 208 0.00 14.69 14.64
N SER A 209 1.01 14.90 13.81
CA SER A 209 1.98 13.86 13.44
C SER A 209 2.70 13.23 14.65
N ASP A 210 2.90 13.97 15.73
CA ASP A 210 3.54 13.48 16.96
C ASP A 210 2.67 12.45 17.74
N GLU A 211 1.39 12.36 17.42
CA GLU A 211 0.47 11.43 18.08
C GLU A 211 0.45 10.05 17.41
N PHE A 212 1.02 9.92 16.20
CA PHE A 212 0.99 8.69 15.41
C PHE A 212 2.39 8.18 15.08
N ASP A 213 2.51 6.88 14.91
CA ASP A 213 3.74 6.20 14.51
C ASP A 213 3.76 5.91 13.01
N VAL A 214 2.58 5.78 12.40
CA VAL A 214 2.38 5.40 11.00
C VAL A 214 0.99 5.80 10.52
N THR A 215 0.87 6.09 9.24
CA THR A 215 -0.42 6.35 8.58
C THR A 215 -0.73 5.21 7.60
N ILE A 216 -1.97 4.76 7.57
CA ILE A 216 -2.40 3.75 6.59
C ILE A 216 -3.54 4.31 5.74
N ILE A 217 -3.51 3.98 4.45
CA ILE A 217 -4.58 4.28 3.50
C ILE A 217 -5.14 2.93 3.04
N ILE A 218 -6.34 2.62 3.48
CA ILE A 218 -6.98 1.34 3.17
C ILE A 218 -8.33 1.55 2.51
N ARG A 219 -8.60 0.73 1.50
CA ARG A 219 -9.88 0.68 0.81
C ARG A 219 -10.50 -0.71 0.96
N GLY A 220 -11.78 -0.76 1.19
CA GLY A 220 -12.58 -2.00 1.10
C GLY A 220 -12.93 -2.32 -0.34
N GLY A 221 -13.31 -3.58 -0.60
CA GLY A 221 -13.66 -4.06 -1.93
C GLY A 221 -14.62 -3.16 -2.69
N GLY A 222 -14.42 -3.07 -3.99
CA GLY A 222 -15.18 -2.32 -4.97
C GLY A 222 -14.68 -2.71 -6.35
N ALA A 223 -15.26 -2.17 -7.44
CA ALA A 223 -14.77 -2.44 -8.78
C ALA A 223 -13.34 -1.86 -8.95
N ALA A 224 -12.50 -2.53 -9.72
CA ALA A 224 -11.13 -2.08 -10.05
C ALA A 224 -11.08 -0.63 -10.59
N MET A 225 -12.18 -0.20 -11.14
CA MET A 225 -12.40 1.10 -11.76
C MET A 225 -12.45 2.29 -10.80
N ASP A 226 -12.84 2.04 -9.54
CA ASP A 226 -12.84 3.08 -8.52
C ASP A 226 -11.41 3.40 -8.03
N LEU A 227 -10.39 2.75 -8.59
CA LEU A 227 -8.99 2.85 -8.17
C LEU A 227 -8.19 3.89 -8.97
N VAL A 228 -8.69 4.36 -10.11
CA VAL A 228 -8.02 5.38 -10.94
C VAL A 228 -7.75 6.68 -10.17
N CYS A 229 -8.56 7.00 -9.17
CA CYS A 229 -8.35 8.15 -8.30
C CYS A 229 -7.03 8.10 -7.51
N PHE A 230 -6.43 6.91 -7.32
CA PHE A 230 -5.14 6.74 -6.67
C PHE A 230 -3.93 6.97 -7.60
N ASP A 231 -4.18 7.25 -8.88
CA ASP A 231 -3.17 7.66 -9.85
C ASP A 231 -3.07 9.20 -9.98
N ASP A 232 -3.79 9.94 -9.13
CA ASP A 232 -3.74 11.41 -9.09
C ASP A 232 -2.38 11.92 -8.61
N TYR A 233 -1.83 12.92 -9.35
CA TYR A 233 -0.53 13.51 -9.04
C TYR A 233 -0.48 14.19 -7.67
N ASN A 234 -1.53 14.96 -7.30
CA ASN A 234 -1.51 15.72 -6.05
C ASN A 234 -1.63 14.77 -4.85
N LEU A 235 -2.44 13.72 -4.97
CA LEU A 235 -2.53 12.68 -3.94
C LEU A 235 -1.17 11.98 -3.76
N ALA A 236 -0.55 11.54 -4.85
CA ALA A 236 0.75 10.90 -4.82
C ALA A 236 1.84 11.82 -4.23
N LEU A 237 1.85 13.11 -4.58
CA LEU A 237 2.77 14.09 -4.03
C LEU A 237 2.60 14.26 -2.52
N ASN A 238 1.36 14.35 -2.03
CA ASN A 238 1.07 14.46 -0.60
C ASN A 238 1.50 13.20 0.17
N ILE A 239 1.30 12.01 -0.40
CA ILE A 239 1.78 10.75 0.19
C ILE A 239 3.32 10.72 0.21
N ALA A 240 3.97 11.08 -0.90
CA ALA A 240 5.42 11.08 -1.00
C ALA A 240 6.10 12.01 0.01
N GLN A 241 5.54 13.19 0.24
CA GLN A 241 6.07 14.22 1.14
C GLN A 241 5.52 14.09 2.57
N PHE A 242 4.73 13.06 2.86
CA PHE A 242 4.11 12.91 4.17
C PHE A 242 5.16 12.67 5.27
N PRO A 243 5.04 13.32 6.47
CA PRO A 243 6.08 13.24 7.50
C PRO A 243 6.16 11.89 8.21
N LEU A 244 5.11 11.06 8.14
CA LEU A 244 5.07 9.72 8.69
C LEU A 244 5.16 8.66 7.57
N PRO A 245 5.67 7.45 7.87
CA PRO A 245 5.56 6.34 6.92
C PRO A 245 4.10 6.09 6.55
N VAL A 246 3.81 6.00 5.27
CA VAL A 246 2.47 5.70 4.74
C VAL A 246 2.45 4.26 4.24
N ILE A 247 1.50 3.47 4.72
CA ILE A 247 1.28 2.10 4.24
C ILE A 247 -0.06 2.06 3.51
N THR A 248 -0.05 1.54 2.27
CA THR A 248 -1.26 1.41 1.48
C THR A 248 -1.77 -0.03 1.46
N GLY A 249 -3.09 -0.16 1.45
CA GLY A 249 -3.80 -1.43 1.28
C GLY A 249 -5.04 -1.18 0.43
N ILE A 250 -4.81 -0.77 -0.84
CA ILE A 250 -5.84 -0.21 -1.71
C ILE A 250 -6.40 -1.24 -2.70
N GLY A 251 -5.54 -2.07 -3.29
CA GLY A 251 -5.85 -2.89 -4.44
C GLY A 251 -5.77 -4.40 -4.20
N HIS A 252 -5.85 -5.16 -5.30
CA HIS A 252 -5.60 -6.59 -5.40
C HIS A 252 -4.33 -6.83 -6.23
N ASP A 253 -3.91 -8.08 -6.40
CA ASP A 253 -2.64 -8.51 -7.01
C ASP A 253 -2.26 -7.85 -8.36
N HIS A 254 -3.21 -7.30 -9.10
CA HIS A 254 -3.00 -6.70 -10.42
C HIS A 254 -3.19 -5.19 -10.46
N ASP A 255 -3.60 -4.56 -9.34
CA ASP A 255 -3.96 -3.15 -9.29
C ASP A 255 -2.90 -2.38 -8.47
N PHE A 256 -1.78 -2.06 -9.10
CA PHE A 256 -0.69 -1.28 -8.49
C PHE A 256 -0.77 0.18 -8.97
N HIS A 257 -1.10 1.09 -8.06
CA HIS A 257 -1.35 2.51 -8.34
C HIS A 257 -0.15 3.40 -8.03
N ILE A 258 -0.19 4.65 -8.49
CA ILE A 258 0.88 5.61 -8.22
C ILE A 258 0.97 5.92 -6.71
N ALA A 259 -0.15 5.95 -6.01
CA ALA A 259 -0.17 6.07 -4.55
C ALA A 259 0.63 4.96 -3.84
N ASP A 260 0.58 3.72 -4.37
CA ASP A 260 1.37 2.60 -3.86
C ASP A 260 2.87 2.74 -4.16
N MET A 261 3.20 3.33 -5.33
CA MET A 261 4.59 3.55 -5.74
C MET A 261 5.34 4.52 -4.85
N VAL A 262 4.66 5.53 -4.32
CA VAL A 262 5.25 6.59 -3.50
C VAL A 262 5.10 6.34 -2.00
N ALA A 263 4.30 5.35 -1.60
CA ALA A 263 4.12 4.96 -0.21
C ALA A 263 5.35 4.24 0.34
N HIS A 264 5.55 4.27 1.66
CA HIS A 264 6.61 3.53 2.34
C HIS A 264 6.53 2.02 2.08
N THR A 265 5.33 1.47 2.20
CA THR A 265 5.05 0.05 1.97
C THR A 265 3.66 -0.09 1.38
N TRP A 266 3.52 -0.93 0.37
CA TRP A 266 2.23 -1.28 -0.17
C TRP A 266 1.89 -2.74 0.11
N LEU A 267 0.63 -3.01 0.37
CA LEU A 267 0.11 -4.34 0.66
C LEU A 267 -1.19 -4.55 -0.12
N LYS A 268 -1.45 -5.80 -0.46
CA LYS A 268 -2.54 -6.17 -1.39
C LYS A 268 -3.94 -5.91 -0.86
N THR A 269 -4.14 -6.00 0.46
CA THR A 269 -5.47 -5.91 1.07
C THR A 269 -5.40 -5.26 2.44
N PRO A 270 -6.52 -4.71 2.95
CA PRO A 270 -6.59 -4.22 4.32
C PRO A 270 -6.24 -5.26 5.38
N THR A 271 -6.60 -6.53 5.16
CA THR A 271 -6.25 -7.63 6.06
C THR A 271 -4.76 -7.91 6.06
N ALA A 272 -4.11 -7.86 4.89
CA ALA A 272 -2.64 -7.97 4.79
C ALA A 272 -1.92 -6.83 5.53
N VAL A 273 -2.50 -5.62 5.57
CA VAL A 273 -1.98 -4.50 6.37
C VAL A 273 -2.05 -4.83 7.87
N ALA A 274 -3.16 -5.41 8.34
CA ALA A 274 -3.29 -5.83 9.73
C ALA A 274 -2.27 -6.94 10.09
N ASP A 275 -2.13 -7.94 9.22
CA ASP A 275 -1.17 -9.04 9.42
C ASP A 275 0.28 -8.55 9.43
N PHE A 276 0.60 -7.54 8.61
CA PHE A 276 1.91 -6.90 8.62
C PHE A 276 2.24 -6.30 9.98
N PHE A 277 1.31 -5.54 10.58
CA PHE A 277 1.53 -4.96 11.92
C PHE A 277 1.68 -6.03 12.99
N VAL A 278 0.81 -7.04 12.98
CA VAL A 278 0.92 -8.17 13.92
C VAL A 278 2.26 -8.89 13.75
N GLY A 279 2.69 -9.10 12.50
CA GLY A 279 3.97 -9.72 12.15
C GLY A 279 5.18 -8.99 12.74
N LEU A 280 5.22 -7.65 12.65
CA LEU A 280 6.29 -6.84 13.26
C LEU A 280 6.43 -7.09 14.77
N PHE A 281 5.30 -7.21 15.47
CA PHE A 281 5.31 -7.47 16.91
C PHE A 281 5.74 -8.90 17.23
N VAL A 282 5.31 -9.89 16.44
CA VAL A 282 5.76 -11.29 16.57
C VAL A 282 7.27 -11.40 16.35
N GLU A 283 7.82 -10.74 15.34
CA GLU A 283 9.26 -10.73 15.08
C GLU A 283 10.05 -10.14 16.25
N GLN A 284 9.58 -9.04 16.83
CA GLN A 284 10.22 -8.42 17.99
C GLN A 284 10.13 -9.31 19.25
N GLU A 285 8.99 -9.95 19.47
CA GLU A 285 8.84 -10.92 20.57
C GLU A 285 9.81 -12.11 20.42
N GLN A 286 9.89 -12.69 19.23
CA GLN A 286 10.83 -13.77 18.93
C GLN A 286 12.29 -13.33 19.12
N TYR A 287 12.63 -12.11 18.72
CA TYR A 287 13.97 -11.56 18.93
C TYR A 287 14.31 -11.43 20.42
N ILE A 288 13.39 -10.93 21.24
CA ILE A 288 13.56 -10.85 22.71
C ILE A 288 13.74 -12.26 23.31
N MET A 289 12.93 -13.23 22.91
CA MET A 289 13.03 -14.60 23.37
C MET A 289 14.38 -15.23 22.99
N TYR A 290 14.87 -14.99 21.79
CA TYR A 290 16.18 -15.41 21.34
C TYR A 290 17.31 -14.83 22.21
N LEU A 291 17.27 -13.52 22.50
CA LEU A 291 18.23 -12.87 23.38
C LEU A 291 18.21 -13.46 24.79
N PHE A 292 17.02 -13.70 25.34
CA PHE A 292 16.86 -14.32 26.65
C PHE A 292 17.49 -15.73 26.68
N GLN A 293 17.25 -16.56 25.67
CA GLN A 293 17.88 -17.86 25.55
C GLN A 293 19.41 -17.79 25.50
N ARG A 294 19.96 -16.89 24.69
CA ARG A 294 21.41 -16.68 24.59
C ARG A 294 22.02 -16.26 25.92
N ILE A 295 21.41 -15.37 26.66
CA ILE A 295 21.85 -14.91 27.96
C ILE A 295 21.84 -16.10 28.93
N SER A 296 20.75 -16.87 28.98
CA SER A 296 20.60 -18.04 29.87
C SER A 296 21.65 -19.11 29.60
N LEU A 297 21.91 -19.41 28.32
CA LEU A 297 22.95 -20.38 27.94
C LEU A 297 24.35 -19.88 28.32
N THR A 298 24.67 -18.63 28.06
CA THR A 298 25.98 -18.05 28.40
C THR A 298 26.22 -18.04 29.88
N LEU A 299 25.22 -17.66 30.67
CA LEU A 299 25.29 -17.71 32.15
C LEU A 299 25.48 -19.13 32.67
N SER A 300 24.70 -20.08 32.14
CA SER A 300 24.81 -21.49 32.53
C SER A 300 26.20 -22.07 32.24
N GLN A 301 26.77 -21.75 31.07
CA GLN A 301 28.12 -22.13 30.69
C GLN A 301 29.19 -21.54 31.63
N LYS A 302 29.09 -20.23 31.94
CA LYS A 302 30.01 -19.56 32.86
C LYS A 302 29.94 -20.16 34.26
N ILE A 303 28.73 -20.36 34.79
CA ILE A 303 28.53 -20.95 36.11
C ILE A 303 29.10 -22.39 36.15
N SER A 304 28.87 -23.17 35.10
CA SER A 304 29.44 -24.51 35.00
C SER A 304 30.97 -24.49 34.96
N ALA A 305 31.58 -23.60 34.16
CA ALA A 305 33.03 -23.46 34.10
C ALA A 305 33.65 -23.05 35.46
N GLU A 306 33.04 -22.08 36.13
CA GLU A 306 33.52 -21.66 37.47
C GLU A 306 33.34 -22.74 38.53
N ARG A 307 32.24 -23.53 38.50
CA ARG A 307 32.06 -24.72 39.36
C ARG A 307 33.13 -25.79 39.10
N GLN A 308 33.47 -26.05 37.85
CA GLN A 308 34.56 -27.00 37.52
C GLN A 308 35.92 -26.50 38.02
N LYS A 309 36.25 -25.21 37.90
CA LYS A 309 37.48 -24.63 38.48
C LYS A 309 37.54 -24.82 39.98
N LEU A 310 36.42 -24.53 40.68
CA LEU A 310 36.33 -24.72 42.12
C LEU A 310 36.53 -26.18 42.51
N ALA A 311 35.95 -27.12 41.79
CA ALA A 311 36.11 -28.54 42.05
C ALA A 311 37.56 -28.99 41.83
N LEU A 312 38.24 -28.51 40.78
CA LEU A 312 39.65 -28.80 40.54
C LEU A 312 40.55 -28.25 41.65
N LEU A 313 40.30 -26.99 42.09
CA LEU A 313 41.05 -26.35 43.18
C LEU A 313 40.81 -27.13 44.50
N HIS A 314 39.58 -27.49 44.81
CA HIS A 314 39.26 -28.30 45.98
C HIS A 314 40.02 -29.64 45.98
N ASN A 315 39.96 -30.35 44.87
CA ASN A 315 40.67 -31.65 44.74
C ASN A 315 42.19 -31.47 44.83
N SER A 316 42.77 -30.44 44.26
CA SER A 316 44.20 -30.16 44.36
C SER A 316 44.64 -29.82 45.78
N MET A 317 43.80 -29.08 46.53
CA MET A 317 44.06 -28.80 47.96
C MET A 317 44.01 -30.06 48.82
N VAL A 318 42.97 -30.87 48.62
CA VAL A 318 42.82 -32.15 49.36
C VAL A 318 43.99 -33.09 49.06
N GLN A 319 44.38 -33.24 47.78
CA GLN A 319 45.55 -34.07 47.43
C GLN A 319 46.86 -33.43 47.95
N GLY A 320 47.04 -32.15 47.90
CA GLY A 320 48.23 -31.47 48.44
C GLY A 320 48.37 -31.72 49.96
N ALA A 321 47.26 -31.56 50.70
CA ALA A 321 47.26 -31.82 52.15
C ALA A 321 47.56 -33.31 52.46
N ALA A 322 46.96 -34.27 51.75
CA ALA A 322 47.21 -35.66 51.88
C ALA A 322 48.68 -36.04 51.62
N ASN A 323 49.29 -35.44 50.57
CA ASN A 323 50.67 -35.62 50.20
C ASN A 323 51.63 -35.09 51.30
N LEU A 324 51.33 -33.87 51.83
CA LEU A 324 52.13 -33.32 52.94
C LEU A 324 52.11 -34.16 54.15
N VAL A 325 50.96 -34.68 54.57
CA VAL A 325 50.84 -35.62 55.69
C VAL A 325 51.58 -36.92 55.40
N SER A 326 51.44 -37.50 54.24
CA SER A 326 52.11 -38.73 53.85
C SER A 326 53.62 -38.55 53.81
N ASN A 327 54.14 -37.43 53.24
CA ASN A 327 55.56 -37.18 53.23
C ASN A 327 56.13 -36.92 54.62
N GLY A 328 55.36 -36.20 55.48
CA GLY A 328 55.74 -36.06 56.92
C GLY A 328 55.86 -37.40 57.65
N ARG A 329 54.88 -38.28 57.43
CA ARG A 329 54.94 -39.66 58.00
C ARG A 329 56.17 -40.46 57.52
N ARG A 330 56.41 -40.47 56.22
CA ARG A 330 57.59 -41.13 55.64
C ARG A 330 58.89 -40.60 56.23
N SER A 331 59.01 -39.24 56.37
CA SER A 331 60.17 -38.67 57.01
C SER A 331 60.36 -39.09 58.46
N LEU A 332 59.28 -39.19 59.24
CA LEU A 332 59.33 -39.71 60.59
C LEU A 332 59.71 -41.16 60.66
N ASP A 333 59.16 -42.02 59.79
CA ASP A 333 59.49 -43.44 59.69
C ASP A 333 60.99 -43.64 59.35
N MET A 334 61.50 -42.79 58.41
CA MET A 334 62.92 -42.81 58.04
C MET A 334 63.82 -42.41 59.22
N LEU A 335 63.44 -41.38 59.99
CA LEU A 335 64.13 -40.96 61.18
C LEU A 335 64.08 -42.04 62.26
N GLN A 336 62.95 -42.68 62.45
CA GLN A 336 62.78 -43.78 63.39
C GLN A 336 63.67 -45.02 63.01
N LEU A 337 63.77 -45.36 61.74
CA LEU A 337 64.66 -46.37 61.23
C LEU A 337 66.13 -46.04 61.48
N ARG A 338 66.53 -44.78 61.23
CA ARG A 338 67.90 -44.25 61.51
C ARG A 338 68.23 -44.33 62.99
N ILE A 339 67.31 -43.93 63.90
CA ILE A 339 67.48 -43.99 65.34
C ILE A 339 67.63 -45.49 65.76
N ASN A 340 66.75 -46.35 65.23
CA ASN A 340 66.80 -47.79 65.55
C ASN A 340 68.08 -48.45 65.04
N ALA A 341 68.62 -48.04 63.92
CA ALA A 341 69.87 -48.52 63.35
C ALA A 341 71.11 -48.05 64.17
N ALA A 342 71.01 -46.82 64.73
CA ALA A 342 72.10 -46.25 65.56
C ALA A 342 72.00 -46.61 67.03
N ASN A 343 71.05 -47.45 67.44
CA ASN A 343 70.83 -47.88 68.84
C ASN A 343 71.98 -48.80 69.30
N PRO A 344 72.87 -48.39 70.23
CA PRO A 344 74.03 -49.15 70.69
C PRO A 344 73.66 -50.54 71.24
N ALA A 345 72.48 -50.67 71.87
CA ALA A 345 72.02 -51.95 72.39
C ALA A 345 71.70 -53.00 71.29
N LYS A 346 71.34 -52.59 70.07
CA LYS A 346 71.17 -53.49 68.90
C LYS A 346 72.45 -53.75 68.16
N ILE A 347 73.44 -52.88 68.20
CA ILE A 347 74.73 -53.01 67.56
C ILE A 347 75.60 -53.96 68.41
N LEU A 348 75.52 -53.94 69.77
CA LEU A 348 76.28 -54.73 70.71
C LEU A 348 75.62 -56.11 71.02
N GLY A 349 74.36 -56.36 70.65
CA GLY A 349 73.69 -57.58 70.86
C GLY A 349 73.77 -58.59 69.72
N ASN A 350 74.36 -58.26 68.59
CA ASN A 350 74.64 -59.15 67.42
C ASN A 350 76.14 -59.44 67.20
N GLY A 351 76.98 -59.34 68.24
CA GLY A 351 78.37 -59.76 68.25
C GLY A 351 78.61 -60.87 69.20
#